data_3ea560b0125f082575cd7d082a9d1653
#
_entry.id   3ea560b0125f082575cd7d082a9d1653
#
_cell.length_a   1.000
_cell.length_b   1.000
_cell.length_c   1.000
_cell.angle_alpha   90.00
_cell.angle_beta   90.00
_cell.angle_gamma   90.00
#
_symmetry.space_group_name_H-M   'P 1'
#
loop_
_entity.id
_entity.type
_entity.pdbx_description
1 polymer ?
#
loop_
_entity_poly.entity_id
_entity_poly.type
_entity_poly.pdbx_seq_one_letter_code
_entity_poly.pdbx_strand_id
1 'polypeptide(L)'
;LGLADRYRLNQRRERWAASARRLWEPGLVSGVLALVYLLTDPSSADLAAQTFRVGLFEHQGLAAWDNLWFGGHHLPGYGFILPLLGSLVSPRLVASVAVVISALLFAEIVYARWGERARIGVVWFAASASISLFTGRLTFAIGVALALGAVLALQRGRRGVAIGLALLCPLGSPVAALFLACAGLTYAAWGKRREGLEIAVASAGMVALVSLVFPEGGSEPFVLSSFLPAFVMAIVAFVCIPKQERLLRFGVIAYGLLLLFAFTIDSPMGGNATRLGALFLGPLFACALWQRQRMILFLLAPLAVYWQVAPVVRDLETVQAQPSVHASYYAPVVDYLRGVTTKREYRVEVLPEAHHWESAYMPRGIYIARGWQRQLDRKLNPLFYESELGPGQYRKWLDSLAVGYVAVPDAPLDYAGVPEANLIASHPGYLKPVMRNANWTVYAVENPTPLASGAAELVKIKPQGFILRGLRRGKATVRVRWTRYWTVERGQACLVPTQDGFTRVRVLKPGPIEVHAGFTPWRVLGGGRICSHRDLSSDG
;
A
#
# COMPACT_ATOMS: atom_id res chain seq x y z
N LEU A 1 -50.58 8.14 -21.73
CA LEU A 1 -50.07 7.76 -20.38
C LEU A 1 -51.25 7.85 -19.43
N GLY A 2 -51.71 6.69 -18.87
CA GLY A 2 -52.84 6.60 -17.97
C GLY A 2 -52.57 7.29 -16.61
N LEU A 3 -53.63 7.61 -15.86
CA LEU A 3 -53.54 8.25 -14.55
C LEU A 3 -52.58 7.51 -13.59
N ALA A 4 -52.53 6.17 -13.66
CA ALA A 4 -51.60 5.34 -12.89
C ALA A 4 -50.13 5.54 -13.27
N ASP A 5 -49.81 5.78 -14.54
CA ASP A 5 -48.45 6.06 -15.02
C ASP A 5 -47.99 7.45 -14.60
N ARG A 6 -48.87 8.43 -14.68
CA ARG A 6 -48.60 9.81 -14.20
C ARG A 6 -48.34 9.82 -12.67
N TYR A 7 -49.11 9.06 -11.92
CA TYR A 7 -48.95 8.93 -10.47
C TYR A 7 -47.61 8.27 -10.12
N ARG A 8 -47.23 7.17 -10.81
CA ARG A 8 -45.93 6.52 -10.66
C ARG A 8 -44.74 7.41 -11.03
N LEU A 9 -44.90 8.21 -12.10
CA LEU A 9 -43.87 9.16 -12.52
C LEU A 9 -43.71 10.30 -11.51
N ASN A 10 -44.82 10.85 -10.97
CA ASN A 10 -44.77 11.88 -9.92
C ASN A 10 -44.12 11.35 -8.61
N GLN A 11 -44.52 10.15 -8.18
CA GLN A 11 -43.86 9.53 -7.01
C GLN A 11 -42.35 9.29 -7.24
N ARG A 12 -41.95 8.90 -8.43
CA ARG A 12 -40.53 8.78 -8.78
C ARG A 12 -39.83 10.14 -8.74
N ARG A 13 -40.43 11.19 -9.33
CA ARG A 13 -39.88 12.56 -9.30
C ARG A 13 -39.73 13.10 -7.88
N GLU A 14 -40.71 12.91 -7.02
CA GLU A 14 -40.64 13.34 -5.60
C GLU A 14 -39.55 12.57 -4.83
N ARG A 15 -39.43 11.25 -5.04
CA ARG A 15 -38.34 10.45 -4.45
C ARG A 15 -36.97 10.90 -4.94
N TRP A 16 -36.81 11.19 -6.23
CA TRP A 16 -35.60 11.73 -6.80
C TRP A 16 -35.26 13.11 -6.25
N ALA A 17 -36.21 14.01 -6.13
CA ALA A 17 -36.02 15.34 -5.57
C ALA A 17 -35.65 15.30 -4.08
N ALA A 18 -36.29 14.42 -3.31
CA ALA A 18 -35.95 14.19 -1.91
C ALA A 18 -34.55 13.58 -1.73
N SER A 19 -34.18 12.60 -2.58
CA SER A 19 -32.84 12.01 -2.59
C SER A 19 -31.80 13.04 -3.00
N ALA A 20 -32.04 13.80 -4.05
CA ALA A 20 -31.14 14.87 -4.49
C ALA A 20 -30.90 15.91 -3.37
N ARG A 21 -31.95 16.32 -2.64
CA ARG A 21 -31.82 17.24 -1.49
C ARG A 21 -30.96 16.66 -0.35
N ARG A 22 -30.92 15.34 -0.16
CA ARG A 22 -30.10 14.68 0.88
C ARG A 22 -28.65 14.50 0.47
N LEU A 23 -28.38 14.42 -0.83
CA LEU A 23 -27.06 14.11 -1.35
C LEU A 23 -26.23 15.33 -1.74
N TRP A 24 -26.87 16.50 -1.91
CA TRP A 24 -26.14 17.70 -2.33
C TRP A 24 -25.10 18.17 -1.29
N GLU A 25 -25.43 18.13 0.02
CA GLU A 25 -24.52 18.58 1.07
C GLU A 25 -23.26 17.72 1.17
N PRO A 26 -23.33 16.37 1.31
CA PRO A 26 -22.12 15.55 1.34
C PRO A 26 -21.36 15.60 0.00
N GLY A 27 -22.05 15.69 -1.13
CA GLY A 27 -21.43 15.86 -2.43
C GLY A 27 -20.69 17.18 -2.56
N LEU A 28 -21.27 18.29 -2.09
CA LEU A 28 -20.64 19.61 -2.08
C LEU A 28 -19.41 19.62 -1.14
N VAL A 29 -19.55 19.16 0.11
CA VAL A 29 -18.45 19.17 1.08
C VAL A 29 -17.28 18.33 0.59
N SER A 30 -17.51 17.08 0.19
CA SER A 30 -16.44 16.22 -0.33
C SER A 30 -15.89 16.70 -1.66
N GLY A 31 -16.74 17.26 -2.54
CA GLY A 31 -16.34 17.84 -3.83
C GLY A 31 -15.46 19.08 -3.69
N VAL A 32 -15.80 19.99 -2.78
CA VAL A 32 -14.97 21.17 -2.47
C VAL A 32 -13.61 20.75 -1.91
N LEU A 33 -13.59 19.83 -0.95
CA LEU A 33 -12.32 19.36 -0.37
C LEU A 33 -11.48 18.58 -1.39
N ALA A 34 -12.11 17.79 -2.26
CA ALA A 34 -11.43 17.14 -3.38
C ALA A 34 -10.86 18.17 -4.38
N LEU A 35 -11.60 19.23 -4.68
CA LEU A 35 -11.12 20.32 -5.52
C LEU A 35 -9.95 21.06 -4.89
N VAL A 36 -10.02 21.38 -3.60
CA VAL A 36 -8.90 21.98 -2.84
C VAL A 36 -7.67 21.08 -2.93
N TYR A 37 -7.83 19.77 -2.71
CA TYR A 37 -6.74 18.80 -2.84
C TYR A 37 -6.12 18.80 -4.26
N LEU A 38 -6.93 18.83 -5.31
CA LEU A 38 -6.46 18.86 -6.70
C LEU A 38 -5.75 20.17 -7.05
N LEU A 39 -6.22 21.29 -6.51
CA LEU A 39 -5.64 22.63 -6.78
C LEU A 39 -4.35 22.89 -5.97
N THR A 40 -4.28 22.40 -4.74
CA THR A 40 -3.11 22.60 -3.86
C THR A 40 -2.00 21.57 -4.09
N ASP A 41 -2.31 20.48 -4.77
CA ASP A 41 -1.38 19.39 -5.13
C ASP A 41 -0.43 18.96 -3.99
N PRO A 42 -0.93 18.69 -2.76
CA PRO A 42 -0.06 18.45 -1.61
C PRO A 42 0.69 17.13 -1.78
N SER A 43 1.98 17.16 -1.43
CA SER A 43 2.79 15.95 -1.33
C SER A 43 2.59 15.28 0.04
N SER A 44 2.67 13.98 0.10
CA SER A 44 2.63 13.20 1.35
C SER A 44 3.43 11.90 1.18
N ALA A 45 3.83 11.29 2.29
CA ALA A 45 4.69 10.11 2.25
C ALA A 45 4.04 8.92 1.50
N ASP A 46 2.77 8.60 1.81
CA ASP A 46 2.08 7.48 1.14
C ASP A 46 1.86 7.72 -0.36
N LEU A 47 1.84 8.99 -0.81
CA LEU A 47 1.68 9.35 -2.21
C LEU A 47 2.90 8.96 -3.06
N ALA A 48 4.12 9.01 -2.51
CA ALA A 48 5.35 8.64 -3.20
C ALA A 48 5.27 7.20 -3.76
N ALA A 49 4.84 6.23 -2.93
CA ALA A 49 4.66 4.85 -3.37
C ALA A 49 3.57 4.70 -4.45
N GLN A 50 2.50 5.50 -4.39
CA GLN A 50 1.45 5.46 -5.40
C GLN A 50 1.93 6.05 -6.73
N THR A 51 2.67 7.15 -6.68
CA THR A 51 3.29 7.77 -7.85
C THR A 51 4.24 6.81 -8.55
N PHE A 52 5.09 6.11 -7.80
CA PHE A 52 5.96 5.07 -8.35
C PHE A 52 5.18 3.97 -9.07
N ARG A 53 4.14 3.41 -8.44
CA ARG A 53 3.36 2.31 -9.00
C ARG A 53 2.55 2.69 -10.23
N VAL A 54 2.01 3.91 -10.26
CA VAL A 54 1.32 4.44 -11.44
C VAL A 54 2.31 4.62 -12.58
N GLY A 55 3.46 5.26 -12.34
CA GLY A 55 4.51 5.42 -13.35
C GLY A 55 5.07 4.08 -13.84
N LEU A 56 5.19 3.08 -12.97
CA LEU A 56 5.59 1.74 -13.36
C LEU A 56 4.56 1.09 -14.30
N PHE A 57 3.27 1.23 -13.99
CA PHE A 57 2.19 0.72 -14.84
C PHE A 57 2.15 1.42 -16.22
N GLU A 58 2.37 2.73 -16.28
CA GLU A 58 2.45 3.49 -17.53
C GLU A 58 3.54 2.96 -18.48
N HIS A 59 4.69 2.57 -17.93
CA HIS A 59 5.84 2.15 -18.73
C HIS A 59 5.89 0.64 -19.00
N GLN A 60 5.29 -0.18 -18.15
CA GLN A 60 5.43 -1.64 -18.18
C GLN A 60 4.11 -2.40 -18.27
N GLY A 61 2.98 -1.69 -18.15
CA GLY A 61 1.65 -2.31 -18.06
C GLY A 61 1.46 -3.12 -16.77
N LEU A 62 0.63 -4.14 -16.84
CA LEU A 62 0.34 -5.02 -15.71
C LEU A 62 1.52 -5.96 -15.44
N ALA A 63 2.32 -5.65 -14.45
CA ALA A 63 3.45 -6.44 -14.02
C ALA A 63 3.16 -7.17 -12.69
N ALA A 64 3.58 -8.43 -12.60
CA ALA A 64 3.51 -9.21 -11.38
C ALA A 64 4.71 -8.99 -10.46
N TRP A 65 5.83 -8.51 -11.02
CA TRP A 65 7.13 -8.39 -10.38
C TRP A 65 7.83 -7.10 -10.78
N ASP A 66 8.63 -6.56 -9.86
CA ASP A 66 9.50 -5.41 -10.11
C ASP A 66 10.85 -5.55 -9.40
N ASN A 67 11.95 -5.28 -10.10
CA ASN A 67 13.33 -5.30 -9.59
C ASN A 67 13.83 -3.94 -9.12
N LEU A 68 13.11 -2.85 -9.37
CA LEU A 68 13.56 -1.49 -9.06
C LEU A 68 13.70 -1.24 -7.56
N TRP A 69 12.88 -1.93 -6.73
CA TRP A 69 12.93 -1.89 -5.28
C TRP A 69 13.33 -3.23 -4.67
N PHE A 70 14.00 -3.21 -3.50
CA PHE A 70 14.28 -4.36 -2.62
C PHE A 70 15.07 -5.52 -3.25
N GLY A 71 15.64 -5.31 -4.43
CA GLY A 71 16.21 -6.39 -5.21
C GLY A 71 15.20 -7.31 -5.85
N GLY A 72 13.94 -6.92 -5.85
CA GLY A 72 12.79 -7.60 -6.45
C GLY A 72 11.65 -7.84 -5.47
N HIS A 73 10.42 -7.54 -5.90
CA HIS A 73 9.20 -7.75 -5.12
C HIS A 73 7.97 -7.92 -6.02
N HIS A 74 6.86 -8.48 -5.47
CA HIS A 74 5.59 -8.57 -6.19
C HIS A 74 4.81 -7.26 -6.09
N LEU A 75 4.21 -6.83 -7.19
CA LEU A 75 3.41 -5.60 -7.26
C LEU A 75 1.96 -5.76 -6.81
N PRO A 76 1.28 -6.91 -7.09
CA PRO A 76 -0.17 -7.02 -6.94
C PRO A 76 -0.71 -6.92 -5.51
N GLY A 77 0.11 -7.16 -4.50
CA GLY A 77 -0.30 -7.14 -3.08
C GLY A 77 -0.81 -5.78 -2.56
N TYR A 78 -0.62 -4.69 -3.31
CA TYR A 78 -0.95 -3.32 -2.89
C TYR A 78 -2.16 -2.70 -3.59
N GLY A 79 -2.82 -3.43 -4.47
CA GLY A 79 -3.98 -2.99 -5.24
C GLY A 79 -3.67 -2.70 -6.71
N PHE A 80 -4.62 -3.09 -7.57
CA PHE A 80 -4.49 -2.96 -9.03
C PHE A 80 -5.23 -1.76 -9.60
N ILE A 81 -6.31 -1.34 -8.92
CA ILE A 81 -7.26 -0.38 -9.50
C ILE A 81 -6.61 0.99 -9.65
N LEU A 82 -5.85 1.45 -8.65
CA LEU A 82 -5.24 2.78 -8.71
C LEU A 82 -4.16 2.88 -9.80
N PRO A 83 -3.19 1.96 -9.93
CA PRO A 83 -2.22 2.02 -11.04
C PRO A 83 -2.90 2.00 -12.41
N LEU A 84 -3.91 1.14 -12.60
CA LEU A 84 -4.65 1.03 -13.85
C LEU A 84 -5.41 2.33 -14.20
N LEU A 85 -6.26 2.81 -13.30
CA LEU A 85 -7.07 4.00 -13.58
C LEU A 85 -6.25 5.30 -13.48
N GLY A 86 -5.27 5.34 -12.59
CA GLY A 86 -4.38 6.49 -12.39
C GLY A 86 -3.48 6.77 -13.60
N SER A 87 -3.06 5.73 -14.32
CA SER A 87 -2.30 5.87 -15.56
C SER A 87 -3.13 6.41 -16.72
N LEU A 88 -4.46 6.20 -16.71
CA LEU A 88 -5.35 6.66 -17.78
C LEU A 88 -5.74 8.16 -17.63
N VAL A 89 -5.86 8.64 -16.39
CA VAL A 89 -6.29 10.02 -16.12
C VAL A 89 -5.37 10.73 -15.12
N SER A 90 -5.43 10.38 -13.85
CA SER A 90 -4.56 10.85 -12.76
C SER A 90 -4.89 10.07 -11.48
N PRO A 91 -3.91 9.59 -10.71
CA PRO A 91 -4.17 8.91 -9.44
C PRO A 91 -4.92 9.81 -8.44
N ARG A 92 -4.63 11.12 -8.42
CA ARG A 92 -5.30 12.11 -7.57
C ARG A 92 -6.77 12.28 -7.96
N LEU A 93 -7.07 12.36 -9.26
CA LEU A 93 -8.44 12.50 -9.75
C LEU A 93 -9.27 11.24 -9.45
N VAL A 94 -8.72 10.05 -9.68
CA VAL A 94 -9.38 8.77 -9.38
C VAL A 94 -9.76 8.69 -7.90
N ALA A 95 -8.84 9.02 -7.00
CA ALA A 95 -9.10 9.00 -5.56
C ALA A 95 -10.09 10.10 -5.13
N SER A 96 -10.02 11.29 -5.72
CA SER A 96 -10.98 12.38 -5.48
C SER A 96 -12.41 11.96 -5.83
N VAL A 97 -12.60 11.34 -6.98
CA VAL A 97 -13.90 10.77 -7.39
C VAL A 97 -14.34 9.68 -6.41
N ALA A 98 -13.44 8.79 -5.99
CA ALA A 98 -13.76 7.73 -5.02
C ALA A 98 -14.20 8.29 -3.66
N VAL A 99 -13.60 9.39 -3.19
CA VAL A 99 -14.01 10.08 -1.95
C VAL A 99 -15.41 10.67 -2.06
N VAL A 100 -15.72 11.35 -3.17
CA VAL A 100 -17.07 11.90 -3.41
C VAL A 100 -18.10 10.76 -3.47
N ILE A 101 -17.81 9.69 -4.22
CA ILE A 101 -18.68 8.50 -4.27
C ILE A 101 -18.87 7.92 -2.86
N SER A 102 -17.81 7.81 -2.05
CA SER A 102 -17.88 7.29 -0.68
C SER A 102 -18.81 8.14 0.19
N ALA A 103 -18.74 9.48 0.09
CA ALA A 103 -19.61 10.39 0.83
C ALA A 103 -21.10 10.21 0.46
N LEU A 104 -21.38 10.07 -0.83
CA LEU A 104 -22.75 9.83 -1.32
C LEU A 104 -23.28 8.46 -0.90
N LEU A 105 -22.48 7.40 -0.99
CA LEU A 105 -22.85 6.05 -0.58
C LEU A 105 -23.10 5.98 0.93
N PHE A 106 -22.23 6.59 1.74
CA PHE A 106 -22.42 6.66 3.19
C PHE A 106 -23.71 7.39 3.54
N ALA A 107 -23.98 8.53 2.89
CA ALA A 107 -25.22 9.28 3.08
C ALA A 107 -26.47 8.39 2.84
N GLU A 108 -26.51 7.70 1.70
CA GLU A 108 -27.62 6.78 1.38
C GLU A 108 -27.80 5.69 2.43
N ILE A 109 -26.69 5.07 2.90
CA ILE A 109 -26.71 4.01 3.91
C ILE A 109 -27.31 4.52 5.24
N VAL A 110 -26.83 5.66 5.71
CA VAL A 110 -27.21 6.14 7.06
C VAL A 110 -28.54 6.88 7.06
N TYR A 111 -28.92 7.59 5.98
CA TYR A 111 -30.26 8.17 5.86
C TYR A 111 -31.36 7.11 5.81
N ALA A 112 -31.09 5.95 5.19
CA ALA A 112 -32.04 4.83 5.20
C ALA A 112 -32.31 4.30 6.62
N ARG A 113 -31.35 4.43 7.55
CA ARG A 113 -31.49 3.94 8.93
C ARG A 113 -31.99 5.00 9.90
N TRP A 114 -31.45 6.23 9.85
CA TRP A 114 -31.70 7.28 10.84
C TRP A 114 -32.47 8.48 10.29
N GLY A 115 -32.78 8.52 8.99
CA GLY A 115 -33.45 9.65 8.36
C GLY A 115 -32.64 10.95 8.55
N GLU A 116 -33.32 12.09 8.68
CA GLU A 116 -32.69 13.43 8.80
C GLU A 116 -31.79 13.58 10.06
N ARG A 117 -31.89 12.67 11.02
CA ARG A 117 -31.00 12.64 12.19
C ARG A 117 -29.56 12.38 11.83
N ALA A 118 -29.30 11.70 10.69
CA ALA A 118 -27.98 11.37 10.21
C ALA A 118 -27.22 12.58 9.61
N ARG A 119 -27.89 13.71 9.33
CA ARG A 119 -27.32 14.84 8.55
C ARG A 119 -25.93 15.27 9.02
N ILE A 120 -25.73 15.45 10.34
CA ILE A 120 -24.45 15.86 10.91
C ILE A 120 -23.38 14.78 10.69
N GLY A 121 -23.74 13.51 10.91
CA GLY A 121 -22.82 12.40 10.64
C GLY A 121 -22.45 12.27 9.16
N VAL A 122 -23.40 12.56 8.26
CA VAL A 122 -23.18 12.56 6.82
C VAL A 122 -22.19 13.65 6.39
N VAL A 123 -22.39 14.89 6.87
CA VAL A 123 -21.47 16.00 6.59
C VAL A 123 -20.09 15.75 7.20
N TRP A 124 -20.05 15.22 8.42
CA TRP A 124 -18.79 14.85 9.07
C TRP A 124 -18.04 13.78 8.26
N PHE A 125 -18.74 12.72 7.81
CA PHE A 125 -18.11 11.68 6.98
C PHE A 125 -17.59 12.25 5.66
N ALA A 126 -18.35 13.12 5.00
CA ALA A 126 -17.94 13.76 3.75
C ALA A 126 -16.62 14.55 3.92
N ALA A 127 -16.46 15.23 5.06
CA ALA A 127 -15.21 15.91 5.38
C ALA A 127 -14.08 14.92 5.72
N SER A 128 -14.34 13.94 6.60
CA SER A 128 -13.31 13.01 7.07
C SER A 128 -12.83 12.04 5.99
N ALA A 129 -13.68 11.67 5.02
CA ALA A 129 -13.27 10.84 3.89
C ALA A 129 -12.15 11.49 3.06
N SER A 130 -12.16 12.83 2.94
CA SER A 130 -11.16 13.61 2.20
C SER A 130 -9.77 13.56 2.85
N ILE A 131 -9.65 13.19 4.13
CA ILE A 131 -8.37 13.00 4.82
C ILE A 131 -7.48 11.98 4.08
N SER A 132 -8.08 10.95 3.47
CA SER A 132 -7.35 9.96 2.68
C SER A 132 -6.64 10.57 1.47
N LEU A 133 -7.11 11.69 0.93
CA LEU A 133 -6.45 12.40 -0.16
C LEU A 133 -5.19 13.11 0.35
N PHE A 134 -5.33 13.92 1.39
CA PHE A 134 -4.24 14.73 1.95
C PHE A 134 -3.13 13.90 2.60
N THR A 135 -3.43 12.67 3.04
CA THR A 135 -2.44 11.69 3.54
C THR A 135 -1.92 10.73 2.46
N GLY A 136 -2.26 10.93 1.17
CA GLY A 136 -1.79 10.08 0.06
C GLY A 136 -2.33 8.65 0.04
N ARG A 137 -3.35 8.32 0.86
CA ARG A 137 -3.93 6.99 0.98
C ARG A 137 -4.94 6.71 -0.13
N LEU A 138 -4.53 6.91 -1.38
CA LEU A 138 -5.42 6.93 -2.55
C LEU A 138 -6.05 5.57 -2.82
N THR A 139 -5.29 4.48 -2.68
CA THR A 139 -5.82 3.11 -2.81
C THR A 139 -6.89 2.82 -1.76
N PHE A 140 -6.68 3.30 -0.52
CA PHE A 140 -7.65 3.14 0.57
C PHE A 140 -8.97 3.84 0.26
N ALA A 141 -8.94 5.06 -0.30
CA ALA A 141 -10.14 5.79 -0.72
C ALA A 141 -10.98 5.00 -1.74
N ILE A 142 -10.33 4.36 -2.73
CA ILE A 142 -11.01 3.49 -3.71
C ILE A 142 -11.63 2.28 -3.02
N GLY A 143 -10.87 1.62 -2.13
CA GLY A 143 -11.36 0.48 -1.37
C GLY A 143 -12.58 0.82 -0.50
N VAL A 144 -12.60 2.00 0.14
CA VAL A 144 -13.75 2.50 0.93
C VAL A 144 -14.98 2.70 0.05
N ALA A 145 -14.83 3.26 -1.16
CA ALA A 145 -15.95 3.42 -2.08
C ALA A 145 -16.56 2.07 -2.49
N LEU A 146 -15.72 1.07 -2.80
CA LEU A 146 -16.15 -0.29 -3.11
C LEU A 146 -16.83 -0.97 -1.91
N ALA A 147 -16.27 -0.82 -0.70
CA ALA A 147 -16.82 -1.37 0.53
C ALA A 147 -18.19 -0.77 0.85
N LEU A 148 -18.34 0.55 0.80
CA LEU A 148 -19.63 1.22 1.01
C LEU A 148 -20.63 0.86 -0.07
N GLY A 149 -20.20 0.70 -1.32
CA GLY A 149 -21.03 0.19 -2.41
C GLY A 149 -21.56 -1.21 -2.12
N ALA A 150 -20.71 -2.12 -1.61
CA ALA A 150 -21.11 -3.47 -1.20
C ALA A 150 -22.15 -3.44 -0.07
N VAL A 151 -21.92 -2.60 0.97
CA VAL A 151 -22.86 -2.44 2.09
C VAL A 151 -24.19 -1.89 1.61
N LEU A 152 -24.21 -0.87 0.76
CA LEU A 152 -25.44 -0.30 0.21
C LEU A 152 -26.20 -1.32 -0.67
N ALA A 153 -25.48 -2.05 -1.53
CA ALA A 153 -26.08 -3.10 -2.37
C ALA A 153 -26.72 -4.19 -1.51
N LEU A 154 -26.05 -4.61 -0.43
CA LEU A 154 -26.58 -5.56 0.53
C LEU A 154 -27.84 -5.01 1.23
N GLN A 155 -27.82 -3.77 1.69
CA GLN A 155 -28.96 -3.10 2.31
C GLN A 155 -30.17 -3.00 1.37
N ARG A 156 -29.93 -2.85 0.08
CA ARG A 156 -30.95 -2.81 -0.99
C ARG A 156 -31.36 -4.21 -1.50
N GLY A 157 -30.90 -5.30 -0.90
CA GLY A 157 -31.20 -6.67 -1.29
C GLY A 157 -30.52 -7.12 -2.59
N ARG A 158 -29.56 -6.34 -3.13
CA ARG A 158 -28.82 -6.67 -4.36
C ARG A 158 -27.60 -7.53 -4.05
N ARG A 159 -27.84 -8.75 -3.58
CA ARG A 159 -26.82 -9.66 -3.08
C ARG A 159 -25.67 -9.92 -4.07
N GLY A 160 -25.96 -10.20 -5.34
CA GLY A 160 -24.93 -10.44 -6.36
C GLY A 160 -24.00 -9.25 -6.57
N VAL A 161 -24.54 -8.03 -6.61
CA VAL A 161 -23.75 -6.79 -6.70
C VAL A 161 -22.89 -6.60 -5.45
N ALA A 162 -23.43 -6.88 -4.24
CA ALA A 162 -22.69 -6.78 -3.00
C ALA A 162 -21.48 -7.72 -2.96
N ILE A 163 -21.66 -8.99 -3.38
CA ILE A 163 -20.57 -9.98 -3.48
C ILE A 163 -19.54 -9.54 -4.54
N GLY A 164 -19.98 -9.08 -5.71
CA GLY A 164 -19.10 -8.59 -6.77
C GLY A 164 -18.22 -7.44 -6.30
N LEU A 165 -18.80 -6.44 -5.61
CA LEU A 165 -18.06 -5.33 -5.03
C LEU A 165 -17.14 -5.77 -3.88
N ALA A 166 -17.54 -6.76 -3.08
CA ALA A 166 -16.71 -7.33 -2.03
C ALA A 166 -15.48 -8.07 -2.59
N LEU A 167 -15.61 -8.76 -3.73
CA LEU A 167 -14.49 -9.38 -4.45
C LEU A 167 -13.56 -8.35 -5.11
N LEU A 168 -14.09 -7.20 -5.56
CA LEU A 168 -13.30 -6.12 -6.16
C LEU A 168 -12.59 -5.25 -5.12
N CYS A 169 -13.12 -5.16 -3.89
CA CYS A 169 -12.59 -4.28 -2.84
C CYS A 169 -11.10 -4.51 -2.53
N PRO A 170 -10.59 -5.76 -2.42
CA PRO A 170 -9.16 -6.03 -2.21
C PRO A 170 -8.26 -5.52 -3.33
N LEU A 171 -8.76 -5.47 -4.57
CA LEU A 171 -8.04 -4.94 -5.71
C LEU A 171 -7.90 -3.40 -5.66
N GLY A 172 -8.80 -2.73 -4.93
CA GLY A 172 -8.66 -1.32 -4.54
C GLY A 172 -7.76 -1.15 -3.32
N SER A 173 -8.08 -1.87 -2.22
CA SER A 173 -7.32 -1.82 -0.97
C SER A 173 -7.56 -3.07 -0.12
N PRO A 174 -6.51 -3.87 0.18
CA PRO A 174 -6.62 -4.99 1.11
C PRO A 174 -7.09 -4.58 2.50
N VAL A 175 -6.66 -3.42 3.00
CA VAL A 175 -7.07 -2.87 4.31
C VAL A 175 -8.57 -2.57 4.34
N ALA A 176 -9.10 -1.89 3.32
CA ALA A 176 -10.53 -1.62 3.21
C ALA A 176 -11.35 -2.92 3.08
N ALA A 177 -10.82 -3.92 2.40
CA ALA A 177 -11.47 -5.23 2.27
C ALA A 177 -11.56 -5.98 3.60
N LEU A 178 -10.54 -5.92 4.45
CA LEU A 178 -10.60 -6.50 5.80
C LEU A 178 -11.59 -5.74 6.70
N PHE A 179 -11.75 -4.42 6.51
CA PHE A 179 -12.81 -3.66 7.16
C PHE A 179 -14.21 -4.06 6.67
N LEU A 180 -14.35 -4.33 5.37
CA LEU A 180 -15.60 -4.86 4.82
C LEU A 180 -15.90 -6.26 5.36
N ALA A 181 -14.88 -7.12 5.53
CA ALA A 181 -15.04 -8.41 6.18
C ALA A 181 -15.51 -8.27 7.63
N CYS A 182 -14.93 -7.33 8.39
CA CYS A 182 -15.37 -6.99 9.75
C CYS A 182 -16.83 -6.52 9.77
N ALA A 183 -17.25 -5.67 8.82
CA ALA A 183 -18.65 -5.25 8.68
C ALA A 183 -19.56 -6.43 8.30
N GLY A 184 -19.12 -7.36 7.46
CA GLY A 184 -19.83 -8.58 7.13
C GLY A 184 -20.05 -9.47 8.35
N LEU A 185 -19.00 -9.69 9.15
CA LEU A 185 -19.10 -10.46 10.41
C LEU A 185 -20.06 -9.78 11.42
N THR A 186 -20.02 -8.45 11.50
CA THR A 186 -20.95 -7.65 12.30
C THR A 186 -22.39 -7.86 11.87
N TYR A 187 -22.64 -7.87 10.55
CA TYR A 187 -23.97 -8.09 9.99
C TYR A 187 -24.47 -9.52 10.22
N ALA A 188 -23.55 -10.49 10.17
CA ALA A 188 -23.84 -11.90 10.48
C ALA A 188 -24.23 -12.07 11.98
N ALA A 189 -23.48 -11.44 12.88
CA ALA A 189 -23.75 -11.45 14.33
C ALA A 189 -25.07 -10.75 14.69
N TRP A 190 -25.47 -9.74 13.91
CA TRP A 190 -26.75 -9.04 14.08
C TRP A 190 -27.97 -9.88 13.67
N GLY A 191 -27.78 -11.06 13.03
CA GLY A 191 -28.85 -11.99 12.67
C GLY A 191 -28.99 -12.24 11.16
N LYS A 192 -28.25 -11.54 10.33
CA LYS A 192 -28.19 -11.74 8.87
C LYS A 192 -27.01 -12.65 8.49
N ARG A 193 -27.00 -13.86 9.09
CA ARG A 193 -25.83 -14.76 9.10
C ARG A 193 -25.30 -15.09 7.71
N ARG A 194 -26.18 -15.46 6.78
CA ARG A 194 -25.78 -15.88 5.44
C ARG A 194 -25.18 -14.72 4.66
N GLU A 195 -25.90 -13.62 4.56
CA GLU A 195 -25.49 -12.44 3.79
C GLU A 195 -24.20 -11.82 4.35
N GLY A 196 -24.07 -11.75 5.68
CA GLY A 196 -22.88 -11.23 6.34
C GLY A 196 -21.65 -12.11 6.12
N LEU A 197 -21.79 -13.44 6.22
CA LEU A 197 -20.68 -14.37 5.97
C LEU A 197 -20.23 -14.36 4.51
N GLU A 198 -21.15 -14.23 3.56
CA GLU A 198 -20.79 -14.13 2.14
C GLU A 198 -19.92 -12.90 1.84
N ILE A 199 -20.26 -11.75 2.41
CA ILE A 199 -19.43 -10.55 2.26
C ILE A 199 -18.08 -10.73 2.94
N ALA A 200 -18.06 -11.27 4.16
CA ALA A 200 -16.82 -11.51 4.89
C ALA A 200 -15.89 -12.48 4.15
N VAL A 201 -16.42 -13.59 3.66
CA VAL A 201 -15.66 -14.59 2.90
C VAL A 201 -15.23 -14.06 1.54
N ALA A 202 -16.09 -13.33 0.82
CA ALA A 202 -15.74 -12.75 -0.49
C ALA A 202 -14.58 -11.76 -0.35
N SER A 203 -14.64 -10.84 0.62
CA SER A 203 -13.61 -9.80 0.79
C SER A 203 -12.32 -10.37 1.40
N ALA A 204 -12.38 -11.08 2.54
CA ALA A 204 -11.19 -11.66 3.18
C ALA A 204 -10.59 -12.80 2.36
N GLY A 205 -11.43 -13.64 1.72
CA GLY A 205 -10.98 -14.73 0.85
C GLY A 205 -10.20 -14.22 -0.36
N MET A 206 -10.62 -13.11 -0.96
CA MET A 206 -9.89 -12.50 -2.07
C MET A 206 -8.57 -11.85 -1.60
N VAL A 207 -8.51 -11.25 -0.39
CA VAL A 207 -7.23 -10.82 0.22
C VAL A 207 -6.30 -12.02 0.38
N ALA A 208 -6.79 -13.11 0.95
CA ALA A 208 -6.01 -14.33 1.13
C ALA A 208 -5.53 -14.92 -0.20
N LEU A 209 -6.39 -14.95 -1.21
CA LEU A 209 -6.04 -15.43 -2.56
C LEU A 209 -4.90 -14.58 -3.16
N VAL A 210 -5.01 -13.26 -3.14
CA VAL A 210 -3.96 -12.37 -3.66
C VAL A 210 -2.65 -12.57 -2.89
N SER A 211 -2.71 -12.72 -1.56
CA SER A 211 -1.52 -12.96 -0.74
C SER A 211 -0.87 -14.33 -0.97
N LEU A 212 -1.65 -15.36 -1.32
CA LEU A 212 -1.15 -16.69 -1.68
C LEU A 212 -0.52 -16.70 -3.08
N VAL A 213 -1.13 -15.96 -4.00
CA VAL A 213 -0.63 -15.84 -5.38
C VAL A 213 0.63 -14.99 -5.43
N PHE A 214 0.67 -13.88 -4.71
CA PHE A 214 1.78 -12.92 -4.67
C PHE A 214 2.30 -12.73 -3.23
N PRO A 215 3.08 -13.70 -2.70
CA PRO A 215 3.48 -13.69 -1.31
C PRO A 215 4.58 -12.67 -1.05
N GLU A 216 4.24 -11.55 -0.44
CA GLU A 216 5.22 -10.56 0.04
C GLU A 216 5.45 -10.68 1.54
N GLY A 217 4.38 -10.63 2.32
CA GLY A 217 4.44 -10.70 3.77
C GLY A 217 5.00 -9.42 4.41
N GLY A 218 5.59 -9.60 5.60
CA GLY A 218 6.05 -8.49 6.44
C GLY A 218 5.00 -8.04 7.45
N SER A 219 5.41 -7.16 8.38
CA SER A 219 4.53 -6.66 9.44
C SER A 219 4.57 -5.14 9.53
N GLU A 220 3.39 -4.54 9.63
CA GLU A 220 3.24 -3.13 9.95
C GLU A 220 3.30 -2.94 11.46
N PRO A 221 4.12 -2.01 11.99
CA PRO A 221 4.19 -1.77 13.41
C PRO A 221 2.85 -1.31 13.97
N PHE A 222 2.46 -1.83 15.13
CA PHE A 222 1.36 -1.28 15.89
C PHE A 222 1.82 -0.98 17.30
N VAL A 223 2.38 0.20 17.49
CA VAL A 223 2.95 0.62 18.79
C VAL A 223 1.86 0.89 19.81
N LEU A 224 2.17 0.64 21.08
CA LEU A 224 1.22 0.79 22.19
C LEU A 224 0.60 2.19 22.26
N SER A 225 1.38 3.23 21.95
CA SER A 225 0.92 4.63 21.93
C SER A 225 -0.15 4.91 20.87
N SER A 226 -0.25 4.10 19.82
CA SER A 226 -1.30 4.17 18.81
C SER A 226 -2.44 3.19 19.06
N PHE A 227 -2.13 2.01 19.62
CA PHE A 227 -3.12 0.99 19.97
C PHE A 227 -4.03 1.44 21.10
N LEU A 228 -3.43 1.89 22.22
CA LEU A 228 -4.18 2.18 23.45
C LEU A 228 -5.27 3.25 23.27
N PRO A 229 -5.01 4.42 22.64
CA PRO A 229 -6.05 5.40 22.38
C PRO A 229 -7.18 4.86 21.50
N ALA A 230 -6.86 4.11 20.44
CA ALA A 230 -7.85 3.53 19.54
C ALA A 230 -8.72 2.49 20.24
N PHE A 231 -8.13 1.65 21.10
CA PHE A 231 -8.85 0.63 21.86
C PHE A 231 -9.72 1.23 22.96
N VAL A 232 -9.22 2.25 23.69
CA VAL A 232 -9.99 3.00 24.67
C VAL A 232 -11.17 3.69 23.99
N MET A 233 -10.97 4.31 22.82
CA MET A 233 -12.07 4.91 22.06
C MET A 233 -13.12 3.87 21.63
N ALA A 234 -12.72 2.64 21.30
CA ALA A 234 -13.67 1.55 21.02
C ALA A 234 -14.48 1.18 22.28
N ILE A 235 -13.84 1.12 23.45
CA ILE A 235 -14.54 0.87 24.73
C ILE A 235 -15.53 2.01 25.03
N VAL A 236 -15.09 3.26 24.94
CA VAL A 236 -15.96 4.45 25.14
C VAL A 236 -17.14 4.41 24.17
N ALA A 237 -16.88 4.06 22.90
CA ALA A 237 -17.91 3.88 21.90
C ALA A 237 -18.94 2.84 22.32
N PHE A 238 -18.49 1.69 22.78
CA PHE A 238 -19.38 0.61 23.22
C PHE A 238 -20.27 1.02 24.40
N VAL A 239 -19.73 1.79 25.34
CA VAL A 239 -20.48 2.30 26.51
C VAL A 239 -21.49 3.38 26.10
N CYS A 240 -21.09 4.32 25.24
CA CYS A 240 -21.90 5.47 24.85
C CYS A 240 -22.99 5.15 23.82
N ILE A 241 -22.80 4.13 22.97
CA ILE A 241 -23.81 3.75 21.96
C ILE A 241 -25.06 3.17 22.66
N PRO A 242 -26.26 3.72 22.38
CA PRO A 242 -27.50 3.24 22.95
C PRO A 242 -27.71 1.73 22.75
N LYS A 243 -28.26 1.05 23.78
CA LYS A 243 -28.50 -0.41 23.75
C LYS A 243 -29.39 -0.85 22.58
N GLN A 244 -30.26 0.03 22.10
CA GLN A 244 -31.14 -0.20 20.95
C GLN A 244 -30.37 -0.29 19.63
N GLU A 245 -29.20 0.35 19.54
CA GLU A 245 -28.32 0.32 18.35
C GLU A 245 -27.42 -0.93 18.33
N ARG A 246 -28.06 -2.13 18.39
CA ARG A 246 -27.35 -3.43 18.47
C ARG A 246 -26.32 -3.62 17.38
N LEU A 247 -26.65 -3.26 16.12
CA LEU A 247 -25.73 -3.40 14.99
C LEU A 247 -24.43 -2.61 15.21
N LEU A 248 -24.53 -1.34 15.66
CA LEU A 248 -23.33 -0.55 15.95
C LEU A 248 -22.53 -1.14 17.12
N ARG A 249 -23.20 -1.63 18.16
CA ARG A 249 -22.52 -2.27 19.30
C ARG A 249 -21.74 -3.52 18.87
N PHE A 250 -22.32 -4.38 18.03
CA PHE A 250 -21.59 -5.52 17.45
C PHE A 250 -20.42 -5.04 16.57
N GLY A 251 -20.60 -3.95 15.80
CA GLY A 251 -19.54 -3.35 15.00
C GLY A 251 -18.37 -2.87 15.85
N VAL A 252 -18.65 -2.22 16.98
CA VAL A 252 -17.59 -1.76 17.90
C VAL A 252 -16.87 -2.94 18.56
N ILE A 253 -17.59 -4.00 18.94
CA ILE A 253 -16.95 -5.22 19.46
C ILE A 253 -16.05 -5.83 18.39
N ALA A 254 -16.53 -6.00 17.17
CA ALA A 254 -15.74 -6.54 16.06
C ALA A 254 -14.51 -5.67 15.76
N TYR A 255 -14.64 -4.36 15.83
CA TYR A 255 -13.52 -3.42 15.69
C TYR A 255 -12.51 -3.55 16.84
N GLY A 256 -12.97 -3.64 18.10
CA GLY A 256 -12.10 -3.88 19.25
C GLY A 256 -11.31 -5.19 19.12
N LEU A 257 -11.95 -6.26 18.64
CA LEU A 257 -11.30 -7.54 18.35
C LEU A 257 -10.29 -7.42 17.21
N LEU A 258 -10.60 -6.66 16.16
CA LEU A 258 -9.67 -6.38 15.06
C LEU A 258 -8.44 -5.61 15.56
N LEU A 259 -8.61 -4.59 16.41
CA LEU A 259 -7.50 -3.85 17.02
C LEU A 259 -6.62 -4.77 17.87
N LEU A 260 -7.24 -5.60 18.71
CA LEU A 260 -6.52 -6.54 19.56
C LEU A 260 -5.73 -7.57 18.72
N PHE A 261 -6.37 -8.14 17.71
CA PHE A 261 -5.72 -9.06 16.77
C PHE A 261 -4.53 -8.40 16.07
N ALA A 262 -4.71 -7.18 15.52
CA ALA A 262 -3.65 -6.46 14.83
C ALA A 262 -2.49 -6.04 15.75
N PHE A 263 -2.76 -5.86 17.05
CA PHE A 263 -1.74 -5.53 18.06
C PHE A 263 -0.94 -6.76 18.54
N THR A 264 -1.62 -7.91 18.70
CA THR A 264 -1.01 -9.13 19.25
C THR A 264 -0.37 -10.04 18.21
N ILE A 265 -0.80 -9.93 16.95
CA ILE A 265 -0.32 -10.77 15.84
C ILE A 265 0.38 -9.91 14.81
N ASP A 266 1.67 -10.18 14.62
CA ASP A 266 2.46 -9.54 13.56
C ASP A 266 1.85 -9.81 12.19
N SER A 267 1.37 -8.74 11.56
CA SER A 267 0.67 -8.83 10.27
C SER A 267 0.83 -7.54 9.46
N PRO A 268 0.60 -7.58 8.15
CA PRO A 268 0.59 -6.37 7.32
C PRO A 268 -0.50 -5.36 7.71
N MET A 269 -1.49 -5.75 8.53
CA MET A 269 -2.54 -4.86 9.04
C MET A 269 -1.97 -3.87 10.06
N GLY A 270 -1.40 -4.36 11.17
CA GLY A 270 -0.79 -3.55 12.23
C GLY A 270 -1.56 -2.27 12.55
N GLY A 271 -0.83 -1.15 12.64
CA GLY A 271 -1.39 0.17 12.89
C GLY A 271 -2.45 0.67 11.89
N ASN A 272 -2.52 0.06 10.69
CA ASN A 272 -3.56 0.39 9.72
C ASN A 272 -4.98 0.08 10.22
N ALA A 273 -5.14 -0.79 11.22
CA ALA A 273 -6.42 -1.11 11.85
C ALA A 273 -7.10 0.14 12.47
N THR A 274 -6.32 1.14 12.88
CA THR A 274 -6.85 2.41 13.42
C THR A 274 -7.66 3.21 12.41
N ARG A 275 -7.42 3.02 11.10
CA ARG A 275 -8.09 3.76 10.01
C ARG A 275 -9.60 3.56 10.00
N LEU A 276 -10.11 2.39 10.43
CA LEU A 276 -11.55 2.13 10.52
C LEU A 276 -12.22 3.06 11.54
N GLY A 277 -11.67 3.11 12.75
CA GLY A 277 -12.19 4.00 13.80
C GLY A 277 -12.02 5.47 13.44
N ALA A 278 -10.85 5.88 12.95
CA ALA A 278 -10.60 7.25 12.54
C ALA A 278 -11.61 7.73 11.49
N LEU A 279 -11.96 6.91 10.50
CA LEU A 279 -12.87 7.32 9.44
C LEU A 279 -14.35 7.30 9.86
N PHE A 280 -14.78 6.27 10.62
CA PHE A 280 -16.22 6.01 10.81
C PHE A 280 -16.75 6.35 12.19
N LEU A 281 -15.91 6.39 13.25
CA LEU A 281 -16.39 6.49 14.62
C LEU A 281 -17.13 7.80 14.89
N GLY A 282 -16.51 8.94 14.59
CA GLY A 282 -17.13 10.26 14.74
C GLY A 282 -18.44 10.42 13.97
N PRO A 283 -18.46 10.16 12.64
CA PRO A 283 -19.67 10.20 11.83
C PRO A 283 -20.81 9.30 12.34
N LEU A 284 -20.51 8.04 12.70
CA LEU A 284 -21.52 7.12 13.21
C LEU A 284 -22.01 7.52 14.61
N PHE A 285 -21.15 8.08 15.45
CA PHE A 285 -21.55 8.68 16.73
C PHE A 285 -22.53 9.84 16.53
N ALA A 286 -22.23 10.73 15.58
CA ALA A 286 -23.13 11.82 15.25
C ALA A 286 -24.50 11.29 14.79
N CYS A 287 -24.55 10.26 13.94
CA CYS A 287 -25.81 9.64 13.53
C CYS A 287 -26.59 9.04 14.70
N ALA A 288 -25.91 8.36 15.64
CA ALA A 288 -26.56 7.63 16.72
C ALA A 288 -26.94 8.51 17.91
N LEU A 289 -26.14 9.54 18.26
CA LEU A 289 -26.25 10.30 19.50
C LEU A 289 -26.87 11.68 19.34
N TRP A 290 -26.88 12.28 18.14
CA TRP A 290 -27.26 13.68 17.93
C TRP A 290 -28.57 14.11 18.60
N GLN A 291 -29.60 13.30 18.53
CA GLN A 291 -30.90 13.65 19.15
C GLN A 291 -31.09 13.14 20.56
N ARG A 292 -30.34 12.14 21.00
CA ARG A 292 -30.56 11.47 22.28
C ARG A 292 -29.58 11.90 23.37
N GLN A 293 -28.33 12.12 22.99
CA GLN A 293 -27.22 12.32 23.92
C GLN A 293 -26.18 13.30 23.31
N ARG A 294 -26.67 14.46 22.83
CA ARG A 294 -25.79 15.45 22.16
C ARG A 294 -24.66 15.96 23.05
N MET A 295 -24.84 15.99 24.38
CA MET A 295 -23.75 16.36 25.32
C MET A 295 -22.58 15.39 25.26
N ILE A 296 -22.84 14.07 25.17
CA ILE A 296 -21.76 13.06 24.97
C ILE A 296 -21.08 13.27 23.64
N LEU A 297 -21.84 13.53 22.58
CA LEU A 297 -21.27 13.82 21.28
C LEU A 297 -20.35 15.06 21.31
N PHE A 298 -20.79 16.18 21.94
CA PHE A 298 -19.98 17.39 22.06
C PHE A 298 -18.72 17.17 22.90
N LEU A 299 -18.75 16.30 23.89
CA LEU A 299 -17.58 15.94 24.70
C LEU A 299 -16.56 15.10 23.89
N LEU A 300 -17.04 14.16 23.06
CA LEU A 300 -16.18 13.23 22.32
C LEU A 300 -15.77 13.74 20.93
N ALA A 301 -16.54 14.67 20.35
CA ALA A 301 -16.27 15.18 19.01
C ALA A 301 -14.88 15.82 18.84
N PRO A 302 -14.38 16.67 19.78
CA PRO A 302 -13.05 17.25 19.66
C PRO A 302 -11.95 16.19 19.57
N LEU A 303 -12.05 15.13 20.39
CA LEU A 303 -11.08 14.03 20.39
C LEU A 303 -11.14 13.23 19.07
N ALA A 304 -12.36 12.95 18.57
CA ALA A 304 -12.54 12.27 17.30
C ALA A 304 -12.02 13.10 16.11
N VAL A 305 -12.28 14.42 16.11
CA VAL A 305 -11.76 15.33 15.08
C VAL A 305 -10.24 15.42 15.16
N TYR A 306 -9.67 15.58 16.36
CA TYR A 306 -8.22 15.57 16.54
C TYR A 306 -7.59 14.29 15.98
N TRP A 307 -8.14 13.12 16.31
CA TRP A 307 -7.65 11.84 15.80
C TRP A 307 -7.71 11.73 14.27
N GLN A 308 -8.72 12.34 13.65
CA GLN A 308 -8.86 12.38 12.20
C GLN A 308 -7.89 13.37 11.53
N VAL A 309 -7.72 14.56 12.10
CA VAL A 309 -6.99 15.68 11.47
C VAL A 309 -5.48 15.64 11.76
N ALA A 310 -5.08 15.15 12.94
CA ALA A 310 -3.68 15.15 13.37
C ALA A 310 -2.70 14.48 12.35
N PRO A 311 -3.04 13.37 11.69
CA PRO A 311 -2.17 12.82 10.64
C PRO A 311 -1.97 13.77 9.45
N VAL A 312 -3.03 14.47 9.02
CA VAL A 312 -2.95 15.44 7.90
C VAL A 312 -2.04 16.60 8.28
N VAL A 313 -2.23 17.17 9.48
CA VAL A 313 -1.41 18.30 9.95
C VAL A 313 0.06 17.88 9.99
N ARG A 314 0.35 16.72 10.59
CA ARG A 314 1.71 16.19 10.68
C ARG A 314 2.34 15.96 9.30
N ASP A 315 1.61 15.33 8.38
CA ASP A 315 2.10 15.08 7.03
C ASP A 315 2.37 16.40 6.28
N LEU A 316 1.47 17.38 6.40
CA LEU A 316 1.66 18.69 5.76
C LEU A 316 2.84 19.47 6.38
N GLU A 317 3.01 19.47 7.71
CA GLU A 317 4.15 20.10 8.39
C GLU A 317 5.48 19.47 7.97
N THR A 318 5.52 18.12 7.86
CA THR A 318 6.73 17.39 7.47
C THR A 318 7.14 17.66 6.03
N VAL A 319 6.18 17.91 5.14
CA VAL A 319 6.37 18.05 3.68
C VAL A 319 6.49 19.52 3.26
N GLN A 320 5.88 20.44 4.03
CA GLN A 320 5.83 21.84 3.66
C GLN A 320 7.23 22.44 3.59
N ALA A 321 7.53 23.12 2.46
CA ALA A 321 8.81 23.75 2.18
C ALA A 321 10.02 22.80 2.05
N GLN A 322 9.83 21.48 1.92
CA GLN A 322 10.92 20.54 1.67
C GLN A 322 11.24 20.45 0.17
N PRO A 323 12.44 20.85 -0.30
CA PRO A 323 12.84 20.70 -1.70
C PRO A 323 12.79 19.25 -2.19
N SER A 324 13.02 18.30 -1.28
CA SER A 324 13.08 16.86 -1.55
C SER A 324 11.75 16.19 -1.85
N VAL A 325 10.62 16.93 -1.89
CA VAL A 325 9.37 16.42 -2.46
C VAL A 325 9.25 16.64 -3.97
N HIS A 326 10.20 17.35 -4.58
CA HIS A 326 10.18 17.68 -6.00
C HIS A 326 11.21 16.90 -6.80
N ALA A 327 10.84 16.48 -8.02
CA ALA A 327 11.73 15.73 -8.91
C ALA A 327 13.07 16.44 -9.22
N SER A 328 13.08 17.77 -9.23
CA SER A 328 14.27 18.58 -9.48
C SER A 328 15.37 18.39 -8.42
N TYR A 329 15.00 18.07 -7.17
CA TYR A 329 15.94 17.76 -6.10
C TYR A 329 16.78 16.51 -6.42
N TYR A 330 16.16 15.52 -7.08
CA TYR A 330 16.80 14.24 -7.41
C TYR A 330 17.53 14.24 -8.74
N ALA A 331 17.18 15.12 -9.67
CA ALA A 331 17.73 15.10 -11.04
C ALA A 331 19.28 15.04 -11.08
N PRO A 332 20.05 15.86 -10.33
CA PRO A 332 21.50 15.83 -10.39
C PRO A 332 22.12 14.50 -9.92
N VAL A 333 21.57 13.91 -8.84
CA VAL A 333 22.09 12.63 -8.33
C VAL A 333 21.68 11.46 -9.21
N VAL A 334 20.46 11.47 -9.78
CA VAL A 334 19.99 10.48 -10.72
C VAL A 334 20.85 10.45 -11.99
N ASP A 335 21.15 11.63 -12.56
CA ASP A 335 21.98 11.74 -13.76
C ASP A 335 23.41 11.25 -13.50
N TYR A 336 24.00 11.60 -12.36
CA TYR A 336 25.31 11.08 -11.95
C TYR A 336 25.30 9.56 -11.81
N LEU A 337 24.34 9.01 -11.04
CA LEU A 337 24.25 7.58 -10.76
C LEU A 337 23.96 6.77 -12.02
N ARG A 338 23.13 7.25 -12.94
CA ARG A 338 22.93 6.62 -14.26
C ARG A 338 24.23 6.52 -15.02
N GLY A 339 25.04 7.59 -15.04
CA GLY A 339 26.33 7.62 -15.74
C GLY A 339 27.33 6.57 -15.21
N VAL A 340 27.33 6.30 -13.91
CA VAL A 340 28.24 5.33 -13.30
C VAL A 340 27.69 3.92 -13.25
N THR A 341 26.36 3.72 -13.09
CA THR A 341 25.75 2.38 -13.05
C THR A 341 25.60 1.74 -14.45
N THR A 342 25.53 2.51 -15.54
CA THR A 342 25.53 1.96 -16.90
C THR A 342 26.84 1.30 -17.29
N LYS A 343 27.96 1.72 -16.71
CA LYS A 343 29.28 1.09 -16.97
C LYS A 343 29.41 -0.26 -16.27
N ARG A 344 28.77 -0.41 -15.12
CA ARG A 344 28.75 -1.62 -14.31
C ARG A 344 27.47 -1.62 -13.48
N GLU A 345 26.58 -2.57 -13.75
CA GLU A 345 25.28 -2.61 -13.08
C GLU A 345 25.42 -3.00 -11.61
N TYR A 346 25.13 -2.03 -10.72
CA TYR A 346 25.02 -2.20 -9.27
C TYR A 346 23.71 -1.59 -8.79
N ARG A 347 23.25 -2.02 -7.63
CA ARG A 347 22.20 -1.27 -6.92
C ARG A 347 22.77 -0.06 -6.20
N VAL A 348 21.88 0.87 -5.95
CA VAL A 348 22.16 2.06 -5.16
C VAL A 348 21.35 1.95 -3.86
N GLU A 349 22.00 2.12 -2.73
CA GLU A 349 21.30 2.44 -1.50
C GLU A 349 21.01 3.93 -1.45
N VAL A 350 19.79 4.26 -1.08
CA VAL A 350 19.36 5.65 -0.87
C VAL A 350 18.75 5.72 0.52
N LEU A 351 19.31 6.55 1.39
CA LEU A 351 18.80 6.69 2.74
C LEU A 351 17.35 7.18 2.68
N PRO A 352 16.41 6.50 3.36
CA PRO A 352 15.01 6.87 3.30
C PRO A 352 14.76 8.21 3.95
N GLU A 353 14.13 9.10 3.22
CA GLU A 353 13.70 10.42 3.67
C GLU A 353 12.41 10.33 4.48
N ALA A 354 12.12 11.34 5.32
CA ALA A 354 10.93 11.36 6.17
C ALA A 354 9.60 11.28 5.37
N HIS A 355 9.60 11.71 4.13
CA HIS A 355 8.44 11.70 3.22
C HIS A 355 8.58 10.72 2.05
N HIS A 356 9.66 9.94 1.96
CA HIS A 356 9.88 8.81 1.04
C HIS A 356 9.80 9.11 -0.47
N TRP A 357 10.00 10.36 -0.91
CA TRP A 357 9.96 10.69 -2.33
C TRP A 357 11.19 10.19 -3.11
N GLU A 358 12.28 9.83 -2.43
CA GLU A 358 13.39 9.08 -3.00
C GLU A 358 12.92 7.80 -3.70
N SER A 359 11.94 7.13 -3.11
CA SER A 359 11.39 5.88 -3.65
C SER A 359 10.63 6.05 -4.97
N ALA A 360 10.14 7.26 -5.26
CA ALA A 360 9.44 7.58 -6.50
C ALA A 360 10.37 8.13 -7.59
N TYR A 361 11.35 8.93 -7.20
CA TYR A 361 12.17 9.66 -8.18
C TYR A 361 13.52 8.99 -8.50
N MET A 362 14.12 8.28 -7.54
CA MET A 362 15.38 7.57 -7.77
C MET A 362 15.26 6.38 -8.74
N PRO A 363 14.17 5.56 -8.74
CA PRO A 363 14.08 4.39 -9.62
C PRO A 363 13.91 4.68 -11.11
N ARG A 364 14.10 5.89 -11.54
CA ARG A 364 14.07 6.29 -12.97
C ARG A 364 15.33 5.83 -13.71
N GLY A 365 15.46 4.52 -13.89
CA GLY A 365 16.61 3.87 -14.52
C GLY A 365 17.73 3.48 -13.56
N ILE A 366 17.47 3.53 -12.25
CA ILE A 366 18.36 3.07 -11.18
C ILE A 366 17.63 2.01 -10.37
N TYR A 367 18.31 0.95 -9.98
CA TYR A 367 17.80 -0.11 -9.11
C TYR A 367 18.21 0.21 -7.68
N ILE A 368 17.25 0.53 -6.81
CA ILE A 368 17.53 0.88 -5.42
C ILE A 368 17.41 -0.34 -4.51
N ALA A 369 18.23 -0.37 -3.45
CA ALA A 369 18.30 -1.51 -2.54
C ALA A 369 17.10 -1.60 -1.61
N ARG A 370 16.51 -0.45 -1.25
CA ARG A 370 15.27 -0.32 -0.47
C ARG A 370 14.19 0.38 -1.28
N GLY A 371 12.98 0.51 -0.75
CA GLY A 371 11.85 1.20 -1.37
C GLY A 371 10.79 1.56 -0.32
N TRP A 372 9.65 2.16 -0.74
CA TRP A 372 8.64 2.60 0.20
C TRP A 372 7.50 1.58 0.36
N GLN A 373 7.74 0.60 1.23
CA GLN A 373 6.75 -0.32 1.76
C GLN A 373 7.22 -0.80 3.13
N ARG A 374 6.77 -0.17 4.20
CA ARG A 374 7.25 -0.40 5.57
C ARG A 374 7.28 -1.88 5.96
N GLN A 375 6.20 -2.60 5.68
CA GLN A 375 6.07 -4.01 6.04
C GLN A 375 7.17 -4.87 5.37
N LEU A 376 7.42 -4.59 4.09
CA LEU A 376 8.41 -5.32 3.32
C LEU A 376 9.83 -4.91 3.69
N ASP A 377 10.07 -3.62 3.90
CA ASP A 377 11.37 -3.11 4.33
C ASP A 377 11.78 -3.72 5.68
N ARG A 378 10.88 -3.74 6.66
CA ARG A 378 11.14 -4.42 7.96
C ARG A 378 11.45 -5.90 7.82
N LYS A 379 10.78 -6.61 6.92
CA LYS A 379 11.02 -8.03 6.67
C LYS A 379 12.36 -8.29 6.00
N LEU A 380 12.72 -7.47 5.01
CA LEU A 380 13.88 -7.70 4.15
C LEU A 380 15.15 -7.05 4.69
N ASN A 381 15.02 -6.00 5.48
CA ASN A 381 16.09 -5.14 5.96
C ASN A 381 15.95 -4.86 7.47
N PRO A 382 15.80 -5.90 8.34
CA PRO A 382 15.54 -5.73 9.77
C PRO A 382 16.63 -4.95 10.51
N LEU A 383 17.87 -5.00 10.02
CA LEU A 383 19.03 -4.34 10.63
C LEU A 383 18.85 -2.82 10.80
N PHE A 384 18.04 -2.15 9.97
CA PHE A 384 17.77 -0.70 10.08
C PHE A 384 16.73 -0.34 11.14
N TYR A 385 16.11 -1.34 11.75
CA TYR A 385 15.08 -1.21 12.78
C TYR A 385 15.57 -1.64 14.16
N GLU A 386 16.81 -2.08 14.25
CA GLU A 386 17.52 -2.40 15.49
C GLU A 386 18.15 -1.12 16.08
N SER A 387 18.52 -1.18 17.36
CA SER A 387 19.04 -0.02 18.07
C SER A 387 20.44 0.41 17.63
N GLU A 388 21.26 -0.52 17.14
CA GLU A 388 22.64 -0.27 16.71
C GLU A 388 22.93 -0.96 15.37
N LEU A 389 23.46 -0.19 14.43
CA LEU A 389 23.91 -0.68 13.14
C LEU A 389 25.44 -0.74 13.10
N GLY A 390 26.00 -1.95 13.16
CA GLY A 390 27.43 -2.16 13.13
C GLY A 390 28.03 -2.06 11.70
N PRO A 391 29.28 -1.55 11.55
CA PRO A 391 29.90 -1.37 10.21
C PRO A 391 30.10 -2.67 9.45
N GLY A 392 30.41 -3.79 10.15
CA GLY A 392 30.53 -5.11 9.52
C GLY A 392 29.18 -5.70 9.08
N GLN A 393 28.12 -5.46 9.84
CA GLN A 393 26.75 -5.88 9.51
C GLN A 393 26.25 -5.13 8.28
N TYR A 394 26.46 -3.81 8.24
CA TYR A 394 26.10 -2.97 7.11
C TYR A 394 26.86 -3.35 5.84
N ARG A 395 28.19 -3.60 5.94
CA ARG A 395 28.99 -4.09 4.82
C ARG A 395 28.45 -5.40 4.24
N LYS A 396 28.12 -6.39 5.10
CA LYS A 396 27.51 -7.66 4.66
C LYS A 396 26.18 -7.44 3.94
N TRP A 397 25.37 -6.49 4.43
CA TRP A 397 24.10 -6.16 3.79
C TRP A 397 24.31 -5.52 2.41
N LEU A 398 25.23 -4.54 2.27
CA LEU A 398 25.61 -3.96 0.97
C LEU A 398 26.05 -5.03 -0.03
N ASP A 399 26.89 -5.95 0.41
CA ASP A 399 27.40 -7.07 -0.42
C ASP A 399 26.27 -8.04 -0.82
N SER A 400 25.34 -8.33 0.08
CA SER A 400 24.23 -9.25 -0.17
C SER A 400 23.29 -8.74 -1.28
N LEU A 401 23.10 -7.42 -1.36
CA LEU A 401 22.24 -6.76 -2.35
C LEU A 401 23.02 -6.24 -3.57
N ALA A 402 24.34 -6.46 -3.63
CA ALA A 402 25.21 -5.93 -4.68
C ALA A 402 25.11 -4.39 -4.80
N VAL A 403 25.16 -3.70 -3.67
CA VAL A 403 25.15 -2.23 -3.62
C VAL A 403 26.53 -1.72 -4.00
N GLY A 404 26.61 -0.88 -5.03
CA GLY A 404 27.86 -0.24 -5.47
C GLY A 404 27.98 1.21 -5.02
N TYR A 405 26.86 1.86 -4.72
CA TYR A 405 26.81 3.26 -4.34
C TYR A 405 25.80 3.48 -3.22
N VAL A 406 26.12 4.40 -2.30
CA VAL A 406 25.24 4.87 -1.24
C VAL A 406 25.02 6.37 -1.41
N ALA A 407 23.76 6.78 -1.57
CA ALA A 407 23.36 8.18 -1.76
C ALA A 407 22.72 8.72 -0.48
N VAL A 408 23.33 9.75 0.09
CA VAL A 408 22.90 10.41 1.33
C VAL A 408 22.29 11.76 0.98
N PRO A 409 20.98 11.99 1.24
CA PRO A 409 20.33 13.26 1.00
C PRO A 409 20.66 14.29 2.10
N ASP A 410 20.66 15.58 1.77
CA ASP A 410 20.56 16.68 2.72
C ASP A 410 19.08 17.02 2.94
N ALA A 411 18.35 16.10 3.56
CA ALA A 411 16.93 16.19 3.87
C ALA A 411 16.63 15.45 5.18
N PRO A 412 15.52 15.77 5.87
CA PRO A 412 15.09 15.00 7.04
C PRO A 412 14.89 13.51 6.70
N LEU A 413 15.49 12.65 7.51
CA LEU A 413 15.43 11.20 7.30
C LEU A 413 14.26 10.56 8.04
N ASP A 414 13.76 9.46 7.48
CA ASP A 414 12.93 8.51 8.22
C ASP A 414 13.73 7.90 9.38
N TYR A 415 13.03 7.52 10.44
CA TYR A 415 13.69 6.90 11.61
C TYR A 415 14.52 5.64 11.26
N ALA A 416 14.16 4.91 10.19
CA ALA A 416 14.92 3.76 9.70
C ALA A 416 16.15 4.13 8.84
N GLY A 417 16.33 5.41 8.51
CA GLY A 417 17.53 5.95 7.85
C GLY A 417 18.55 6.53 8.83
N VAL A 418 18.10 6.90 10.05
CA VAL A 418 18.98 7.56 11.05
C VAL A 418 20.15 6.69 11.49
N PRO A 419 20.00 5.39 11.83
CA PRO A 419 21.12 4.53 12.19
C PRO A 419 22.16 4.43 11.07
N GLU A 420 21.72 4.35 9.83
CA GLU A 420 22.57 4.30 8.64
C GLU A 420 23.35 5.61 8.44
N ALA A 421 22.69 6.75 8.55
CA ALA A 421 23.34 8.06 8.46
C ALA A 421 24.42 8.25 9.53
N ASN A 422 24.13 7.83 10.77
CA ASN A 422 25.10 7.88 11.88
C ASN A 422 26.32 6.99 11.60
N LEU A 423 26.10 5.79 11.04
CA LEU A 423 27.19 4.89 10.64
C LEU A 423 28.03 5.52 9.52
N ILE A 424 27.41 6.09 8.49
CA ILE A 424 28.14 6.73 7.37
C ILE A 424 28.96 7.92 7.86
N ALA A 425 28.42 8.70 8.81
CA ALA A 425 29.11 9.81 9.43
C ALA A 425 30.38 9.39 10.23
N SER A 426 30.45 8.12 10.66
CA SER A 426 31.68 7.56 11.29
C SER A 426 32.79 7.23 10.26
N HIS A 427 32.57 7.49 8.97
CA HIS A 427 33.51 7.28 7.87
C HIS A 427 34.07 5.84 7.79
N PRO A 428 33.22 4.82 7.62
CA PRO A 428 33.70 3.44 7.49
C PRO A 428 34.60 3.33 6.25
N GLY A 429 35.78 2.70 6.40
CA GLY A 429 36.85 2.70 5.41
C GLY A 429 36.48 2.19 4.02
N TYR A 430 35.41 1.40 3.90
CA TYR A 430 34.89 0.85 2.64
C TYR A 430 33.93 1.79 1.89
N LEU A 431 33.60 2.98 2.41
CA LEU A 431 32.82 4.00 1.72
C LEU A 431 33.72 5.17 1.33
N LYS A 432 33.81 5.47 0.03
CA LYS A 432 34.61 6.59 -0.48
C LYS A 432 33.68 7.63 -1.13
N PRO A 433 33.73 8.90 -0.70
CA PRO A 433 32.92 9.94 -1.32
C PRO A 433 33.37 10.15 -2.78
N VAL A 434 32.42 10.12 -3.72
CA VAL A 434 32.69 10.22 -5.16
C VAL A 434 31.93 11.35 -5.84
N MET A 435 30.87 11.87 -5.19
CA MET A 435 30.11 13.03 -5.66
C MET A 435 29.56 13.77 -4.47
N ARG A 436 29.61 15.10 -4.53
CA ARG A 436 28.97 15.98 -3.54
C ARG A 436 28.42 17.22 -4.22
N ASN A 437 27.19 17.56 -3.90
CA ASN A 437 26.57 18.83 -4.28
C ASN A 437 25.79 19.43 -3.07
N ALA A 438 24.96 20.45 -3.28
CA ALA A 438 24.19 21.08 -2.22
C ALA A 438 23.20 20.13 -1.52
N ASN A 439 22.68 19.13 -2.24
CA ASN A 439 21.59 18.28 -1.77
C ASN A 439 22.01 16.83 -1.50
N TRP A 440 23.15 16.39 -2.02
CA TRP A 440 23.53 14.98 -2.02
C TRP A 440 25.01 14.75 -1.79
N THR A 441 25.32 13.69 -1.04
CA THR A 441 26.66 13.08 -1.01
C THR A 441 26.53 11.64 -1.45
N VAL A 442 27.29 11.23 -2.49
CA VAL A 442 27.33 9.85 -2.96
C VAL A 442 28.65 9.22 -2.57
N TYR A 443 28.59 8.03 -2.01
CA TYR A 443 29.74 7.20 -1.68
C TYR A 443 29.80 5.99 -2.61
N ALA A 444 30.96 5.67 -3.14
CA ALA A 444 31.24 4.39 -3.78
C ALA A 444 31.62 3.36 -2.72
N VAL A 445 31.08 2.17 -2.85
CA VAL A 445 31.46 1.00 -2.03
C VAL A 445 32.76 0.43 -2.58
N GLU A 446 33.79 0.25 -1.77
CA GLU A 446 35.04 -0.39 -2.21
C GLU A 446 34.83 -1.87 -2.49
N ASN A 447 35.35 -2.35 -3.65
CA ASN A 447 35.23 -3.73 -4.10
C ASN A 447 33.80 -4.29 -3.93
N PRO A 448 32.78 -3.66 -4.55
CA PRO A 448 31.41 -4.08 -4.38
C PRO A 448 31.16 -5.44 -5.01
N THR A 449 30.35 -6.24 -4.35
CA THR A 449 29.96 -7.56 -4.85
C THR A 449 29.11 -7.41 -6.11
N PRO A 450 29.40 -8.15 -7.21
CA PRO A 450 28.62 -8.04 -8.45
C PRO A 450 27.22 -8.62 -8.31
N LEU A 451 26.25 -8.13 -9.11
CA LEU A 451 24.88 -8.65 -9.16
C LEU A 451 24.79 -10.11 -9.58
N ALA A 452 25.69 -10.57 -10.43
CA ALA A 452 25.81 -11.98 -10.78
C ALA A 452 27.24 -12.47 -10.54
N SER A 453 27.39 -13.70 -10.04
CA SER A 453 28.69 -14.32 -9.77
C SER A 453 28.65 -15.83 -9.98
N GLY A 454 29.81 -16.44 -10.27
CA GLY A 454 29.95 -17.89 -10.52
C GLY A 454 30.03 -18.26 -11.99
N ALA A 455 29.14 -19.14 -12.48
CA ALA A 455 29.15 -19.66 -13.84
C ALA A 455 28.57 -18.70 -14.91
N ALA A 456 28.06 -17.53 -14.50
CA ALA A 456 27.52 -16.51 -15.40
C ALA A 456 27.84 -15.10 -14.89
N GLU A 457 27.85 -14.15 -15.81
CA GLU A 457 27.93 -12.73 -15.53
C GLU A 457 26.65 -12.01 -15.96
N LEU A 458 26.32 -10.89 -15.31
CA LEU A 458 25.18 -10.06 -15.68
C LEU A 458 25.52 -9.24 -16.93
N VAL A 459 24.63 -9.29 -17.91
CA VAL A 459 24.67 -8.42 -19.10
C VAL A 459 23.78 -7.21 -18.87
N LYS A 460 22.57 -7.44 -18.32
CA LYS A 460 21.60 -6.38 -18.05
C LYS A 460 20.56 -6.82 -17.03
N ILE A 461 20.25 -5.94 -16.08
CA ILE A 461 19.05 -6.07 -15.26
C ILE A 461 17.88 -5.34 -15.94
N LYS A 462 16.69 -5.92 -15.87
CA LYS A 462 15.43 -5.35 -16.37
C LYS A 462 14.43 -5.23 -15.19
N PRO A 463 13.44 -4.35 -15.24
CA PRO A 463 12.44 -4.26 -14.17
C PRO A 463 11.75 -5.59 -13.87
N GLN A 464 11.45 -6.40 -14.89
CA GLN A 464 10.78 -7.69 -14.72
C GLN A 464 11.68 -8.89 -15.05
N GLY A 465 13.01 -8.73 -15.04
CA GLY A 465 13.89 -9.81 -15.43
C GLY A 465 15.37 -9.47 -15.37
N PHE A 466 16.17 -10.30 -16.02
CA PHE A 466 17.60 -10.08 -16.20
C PHE A 466 18.15 -10.88 -17.38
N ILE A 467 19.26 -10.42 -17.95
CA ILE A 467 20.00 -11.08 -19.01
C ILE A 467 21.39 -11.44 -18.50
N LEU A 468 21.79 -12.68 -18.70
CA LEU A 468 23.10 -13.20 -18.32
C LEU A 468 23.85 -13.70 -19.53
N ARG A 469 25.17 -13.68 -19.44
CA ARG A 469 26.07 -14.47 -20.29
C ARG A 469 26.59 -15.66 -19.47
N GLY A 470 26.11 -16.85 -19.76
CA GLY A 470 26.65 -18.09 -19.22
C GLY A 470 28.07 -18.34 -19.75
N LEU A 471 29.05 -18.36 -18.85
CA LEU A 471 30.47 -18.52 -19.17
C LEU A 471 30.85 -19.99 -19.28
N ARG A 472 30.29 -20.81 -18.40
CA ARG A 472 30.52 -22.24 -18.30
C ARG A 472 29.35 -22.97 -17.70
N ARG A 473 29.27 -24.28 -17.86
CA ARG A 473 28.31 -25.10 -17.11
C ARG A 473 28.59 -24.98 -15.60
N GLY A 474 27.55 -24.83 -14.79
CA GLY A 474 27.69 -24.70 -13.34
C GLY A 474 26.68 -23.75 -12.70
N LYS A 475 26.90 -23.42 -11.45
CA LYS A 475 26.02 -22.59 -10.62
C LYS A 475 26.45 -21.12 -10.69
N ALA A 476 25.49 -20.24 -10.92
CA ALA A 476 25.63 -18.79 -10.79
C ALA A 476 24.61 -18.27 -9.76
N THR A 477 25.02 -17.34 -8.92
CA THR A 477 24.11 -16.63 -8.02
C THR A 477 23.82 -15.26 -8.60
N VAL A 478 22.53 -14.96 -8.79
CA VAL A 478 22.05 -13.63 -9.22
C VAL A 478 21.35 -13.00 -8.02
N ARG A 479 21.84 -11.84 -7.58
CA ARG A 479 21.31 -11.11 -6.41
C ARG A 479 20.04 -10.35 -6.76
N VAL A 480 19.11 -11.05 -7.41
CA VAL A 480 17.72 -10.67 -7.64
C VAL A 480 16.88 -11.64 -6.84
N ARG A 481 15.90 -11.16 -6.08
CA ARG A 481 15.09 -12.00 -5.22
C ARG A 481 14.33 -13.04 -6.00
N TRP A 482 14.10 -14.17 -5.36
CA TRP A 482 13.39 -15.29 -5.97
C TRP A 482 11.89 -15.01 -6.09
N THR A 483 11.36 -15.32 -7.28
CA THR A 483 9.92 -15.51 -7.47
C THR A 483 9.64 -16.81 -8.21
N ARG A 484 8.53 -17.45 -7.87
CA ARG A 484 8.03 -18.63 -8.60
C ARG A 484 7.68 -18.33 -10.06
N TYR A 485 7.57 -17.05 -10.42
CA TYR A 485 7.20 -16.59 -11.75
C TYR A 485 8.39 -16.44 -12.71
N TRP A 486 9.63 -16.70 -12.27
CA TRP A 486 10.80 -16.69 -13.14
C TRP A 486 10.67 -17.72 -14.28
N THR A 487 10.85 -17.27 -15.53
CA THR A 487 10.89 -18.09 -16.75
C THR A 487 12.20 -17.83 -17.49
N VAL A 488 12.85 -18.89 -17.95
CA VAL A 488 13.94 -18.78 -18.92
C VAL A 488 13.31 -18.68 -20.30
N GLU A 489 13.37 -17.50 -20.92
CA GLU A 489 12.85 -17.25 -22.26
C GLU A 489 13.86 -17.66 -23.33
N ARG A 490 15.15 -17.45 -23.05
CA ARG A 490 16.24 -17.79 -23.95
C ARG A 490 17.38 -18.45 -23.18
N GLY A 491 18.07 -19.42 -23.83
CA GLY A 491 19.22 -20.11 -23.26
C GLY A 491 18.88 -21.43 -22.60
N GLN A 492 19.92 -22.16 -22.21
CA GLN A 492 19.79 -23.44 -21.51
C GLN A 492 20.22 -23.27 -20.05
N ALA A 493 19.27 -22.99 -19.22
CA ALA A 493 19.44 -22.82 -17.78
C ALA A 493 18.18 -23.24 -17.02
N CYS A 494 18.33 -23.55 -15.74
CA CYS A 494 17.21 -23.69 -14.82
C CYS A 494 17.43 -22.83 -13.56
N LEU A 495 16.35 -22.53 -12.83
CA LEU A 495 16.35 -21.57 -11.75
C LEU A 495 15.85 -22.22 -10.47
N VAL A 496 16.49 -21.88 -9.33
CA VAL A 496 16.09 -22.30 -7.98
C VAL A 496 16.33 -21.17 -6.98
N PRO A 497 15.61 -21.13 -5.84
CA PRO A 497 15.92 -20.17 -4.78
C PRO A 497 17.28 -20.50 -4.12
N THR A 498 17.97 -19.47 -3.64
CA THR A 498 19.04 -19.63 -2.64
C THR A 498 18.46 -19.67 -1.24
N GLN A 499 19.24 -20.05 -0.24
CA GLN A 499 18.83 -19.98 1.17
C GLN A 499 18.53 -18.54 1.63
N ASP A 500 19.26 -17.58 1.07
CA ASP A 500 19.09 -16.14 1.37
C ASP A 500 17.97 -15.47 0.56
N GLY A 501 17.14 -16.26 -0.15
CA GLY A 501 15.98 -15.75 -0.91
C GLY A 501 16.32 -15.08 -2.24
N PHE A 502 17.54 -15.22 -2.75
CA PHE A 502 17.93 -14.78 -4.10
C PHE A 502 17.74 -15.88 -5.15
N THR A 503 18.05 -15.57 -6.41
CA THR A 503 17.90 -16.49 -7.54
C THR A 503 19.23 -17.17 -7.86
N ARG A 504 19.25 -18.50 -7.82
CA ARG A 504 20.35 -19.31 -8.34
C ARG A 504 20.01 -19.78 -9.76
N VAL A 505 20.91 -19.50 -10.68
CA VAL A 505 20.83 -19.95 -12.08
C VAL A 505 21.81 -21.10 -12.28
N ARG A 506 21.31 -22.24 -12.72
CA ARG A 506 22.16 -23.34 -13.14
C ARG A 506 22.30 -23.27 -14.65
N VAL A 507 23.48 -22.89 -15.10
CA VAL A 507 23.84 -22.83 -16.51
C VAL A 507 24.07 -24.25 -17.00
N LEU A 508 23.27 -24.74 -17.94
CA LEU A 508 23.38 -26.08 -18.53
C LEU A 508 24.30 -26.05 -19.76
N LYS A 509 24.31 -24.90 -20.48
CA LYS A 509 25.18 -24.66 -21.63
C LYS A 509 25.60 -23.19 -21.65
N PRO A 510 26.90 -22.89 -21.93
CA PRO A 510 27.35 -21.51 -22.12
C PRO A 510 26.56 -20.79 -23.21
N GLY A 511 26.39 -19.47 -23.06
CA GLY A 511 25.68 -18.63 -24.01
C GLY A 511 24.74 -17.62 -23.33
N PRO A 512 23.96 -16.88 -24.13
CA PRO A 512 23.01 -15.90 -23.60
C PRO A 512 21.84 -16.59 -22.88
N ILE A 513 21.50 -16.07 -21.72
CA ILE A 513 20.35 -16.54 -20.88
C ILE A 513 19.49 -15.34 -20.58
N GLU A 514 18.23 -15.39 -20.97
CA GLU A 514 17.25 -14.34 -20.69
C GLU A 514 16.17 -14.89 -19.76
N VAL A 515 15.94 -14.18 -18.65
CA VAL A 515 15.00 -14.56 -17.60
C VAL A 515 13.99 -13.43 -17.42
N HIS A 516 12.72 -13.80 -17.38
CA HIS A 516 11.60 -12.86 -17.19
C HIS A 516 10.60 -13.39 -16.16
N ALA A 517 9.96 -12.50 -15.39
CA ALA A 517 8.90 -12.82 -14.44
C ALA A 517 7.53 -12.71 -15.12
N GLY A 518 7.01 -13.81 -15.62
CA GLY A 518 5.69 -13.88 -16.24
C GLY A 518 4.67 -14.57 -15.35
N PHE A 519 3.57 -13.87 -15.02
CA PHE A 519 2.47 -14.50 -14.27
C PHE A 519 1.80 -15.58 -15.11
N THR A 520 1.76 -16.79 -14.57
CA THR A 520 0.98 -17.90 -15.11
C THR A 520 0.26 -18.64 -13.97
N PRO A 521 -1.04 -18.93 -14.07
CA PRO A 521 -1.80 -19.60 -13.01
C PRO A 521 -1.18 -20.91 -12.54
N TRP A 522 -0.63 -21.71 -13.47
CA TRP A 522 0.00 -23.01 -13.15
C TRP A 522 1.19 -22.91 -12.22
N ARG A 523 1.89 -21.76 -12.19
CA ARG A 523 3.04 -21.53 -11.30
C ARG A 523 2.64 -21.27 -9.87
N VAL A 524 1.42 -20.83 -9.64
CA VAL A 524 0.85 -20.72 -8.28
C VAL A 524 0.81 -22.09 -7.62
N LEU A 525 0.50 -23.13 -8.40
CA LEU A 525 0.39 -24.53 -7.95
C LEU A 525 1.73 -25.30 -8.00
N GLY A 526 2.85 -24.63 -8.22
CA GLY A 526 4.18 -25.27 -8.22
C GLY A 526 4.69 -25.73 -9.59
N GLY A 527 3.99 -25.42 -10.69
CA GLY A 527 4.30 -25.87 -12.06
C GLY A 527 5.36 -25.05 -12.82
N GLY A 528 6.28 -24.34 -12.16
CA GLY A 528 7.43 -23.70 -12.84
C GLY A 528 8.52 -24.72 -13.19
N ARG A 529 9.29 -24.52 -14.26
CA ARG A 529 10.49 -25.31 -14.53
C ARG A 529 11.53 -25.06 -13.44
N ILE A 530 11.35 -25.74 -12.32
CA ILE A 530 12.39 -26.01 -11.33
C ILE A 530 13.35 -27.00 -12.02
N CYS A 531 14.65 -26.87 -11.76
CA CYS A 531 15.62 -27.86 -12.22
C CYS A 531 15.11 -29.28 -11.95
N SER A 532 15.11 -30.15 -12.92
CA SER A 532 14.72 -31.55 -12.71
C SER A 532 15.70 -32.22 -11.72
N HIS A 533 15.29 -33.27 -11.06
CA HIS A 533 16.18 -34.03 -10.16
C HIS A 533 17.49 -34.45 -10.88
N ARG A 534 17.42 -34.78 -12.18
CA ARG A 534 18.60 -35.08 -13.01
C ARG A 534 19.52 -33.88 -13.18
N ASP A 535 18.97 -32.66 -13.26
CA ASP A 535 19.77 -31.45 -13.36
C ASP A 535 20.42 -31.08 -12.02
N LEU A 536 19.91 -31.59 -10.90
CA LEU A 536 20.47 -31.35 -9.55
C LEU A 536 21.56 -32.37 -9.17
N SER A 537 21.51 -33.59 -9.71
CA SER A 537 22.41 -34.70 -9.37
C SER A 537 23.70 -34.76 -10.21
N SER A 538 23.85 -33.95 -11.26
CA SER A 538 25.00 -34.02 -12.17
C SER A 538 26.22 -33.19 -11.72
N ASP A 539 26.31 -32.80 -10.46
CA ASP A 539 27.47 -32.13 -9.84
C ASP A 539 28.03 -33.01 -8.69
N GLY A 540 28.59 -34.17 -9.06
CA GLY A 540 29.54 -34.92 -8.27
C GLY A 540 30.93 -34.55 -8.72
#